data_c19e16aefe2f922fac30f8c8a46b42d1
#
_entry.id   c19e16aefe2f922fac30f8c8a46b42d1
#
_cell.length_a   1.000
_cell.length_b   1.000
_cell.length_c   1.000
_cell.angle_alpha   90.00
_cell.angle_beta   90.00
_cell.angle_gamma   90.00
#
_symmetry.space_group_name_H-M   'P 1'
#
loop_
_entity.id
_entity.type
_entity.pdbx_description
1 polymer ?
#
loop_
_entity_poly.entity_id
_entity_poly.type
_entity_poly.pdbx_seq_one_letter_code
_entity_poly.pdbx_strand_id
1 'polypeptide(L)'
;NGELLAWVSVGPLVDFYWPWKRAGALGEIAKSTAGIVCFTLAPSQRGKGQQREILEALKPYGREQGWTAIEAYPFDPSALEKHKEHVIWPGLTKGFVDAGFKRTEAHWLSNPEAERSIYRFEL
;
A
#
# COMPACT_ATOMS: atom_id res chain seq x y z
N ASN A 1 13.43 16.45 15.93
CA ASN A 1 12.71 17.62 16.43
C ASN A 1 11.23 17.36 16.77
N GLY A 2 10.75 16.13 16.60
CA GLY A 2 9.38 15.73 16.91
C GLY A 2 8.34 16.07 15.85
N GLU A 3 8.74 16.51 14.68
CA GLU A 3 7.82 16.79 13.59
C GLU A 3 7.39 15.48 12.90
N LEU A 4 6.09 15.32 12.65
CA LEU A 4 5.57 14.17 11.94
C LEU A 4 5.73 14.40 10.43
N LEU A 5 6.61 13.62 9.79
CA LEU A 5 6.90 13.74 8.36
C LEU A 5 6.19 12.70 7.51
N ALA A 6 5.88 11.55 8.07
CA ALA A 6 5.22 10.46 7.36
C ALA A 6 4.48 9.55 8.32
N TRP A 7 3.46 8.88 7.78
CA TRP A 7 2.68 7.92 8.53
C TRP A 7 2.26 6.77 7.60
N VAL A 8 2.43 5.54 8.09
CA VAL A 8 2.00 4.32 7.40
C VAL A 8 1.19 3.47 8.37
N SER A 9 0.02 3.03 7.93
CA SER A 9 -0.78 2.04 8.66
C SER A 9 -0.65 0.70 7.94
N VAL A 10 -0.02 -0.27 8.58
CA VAL A 10 0.28 -1.57 7.97
C VAL A 10 0.19 -2.67 9.02
N GLY A 11 -0.30 -3.83 8.62
CA GLY A 11 -0.40 -5.01 9.48
C GLY A 11 -1.04 -6.17 8.74
N PRO A 12 -1.16 -7.35 9.39
CA PRO A 12 -1.83 -8.49 8.78
C PRO A 12 -3.23 -8.15 8.30
N LEU A 13 -3.59 -8.61 7.11
CA LEU A 13 -4.90 -8.31 6.53
C LEU A 13 -6.06 -8.73 7.43
N VAL A 14 -5.89 -9.81 8.18
CA VAL A 14 -6.92 -10.32 9.09
C VAL A 14 -7.22 -9.37 10.25
N ASP A 15 -6.32 -8.42 10.54
CA ASP A 15 -6.50 -7.45 11.62
C ASP A 15 -7.28 -6.21 11.20
N PHE A 16 -7.58 -6.06 9.91
CA PHE A 16 -8.31 -4.90 9.41
C PHE A 16 -9.72 -5.29 8.94
N TYR A 17 -10.67 -4.40 9.16
CA TYR A 17 -12.06 -4.64 8.77
C TYR A 17 -12.30 -4.46 7.27
N TRP A 18 -11.83 -3.35 6.68
CA TRP A 18 -12.22 -3.03 5.31
C TRP A 18 -11.63 -3.96 4.22
N PRO A 19 -10.45 -4.57 4.38
CA PRO A 19 -9.97 -5.51 3.36
C PRO A 19 -10.44 -6.95 3.53
N TRP A 20 -11.58 -7.16 4.18
CA TRP A 20 -12.08 -8.52 4.47
C TRP A 20 -12.26 -9.38 3.22
N LYS A 21 -12.65 -8.77 2.10
CA LYS A 21 -12.79 -9.50 0.83
C LYS A 21 -11.45 -10.02 0.34
N ARG A 22 -10.40 -9.22 0.48
CA ARG A 22 -9.05 -9.63 0.09
C ARG A 22 -8.55 -10.74 1.00
N ALA A 23 -8.76 -10.60 2.30
CA ALA A 23 -8.39 -11.63 3.26
C ALA A 23 -9.10 -12.96 2.94
N GLY A 24 -10.38 -12.91 2.62
CA GLY A 24 -11.15 -14.10 2.22
C GLY A 24 -10.61 -14.74 0.94
N ALA A 25 -10.27 -13.93 -0.07
CA ALA A 25 -9.73 -14.43 -1.33
C ALA A 25 -8.37 -15.10 -1.17
N LEU A 26 -7.52 -14.61 -0.25
CA LEU A 26 -6.22 -15.19 0.02
C LEU A 26 -6.27 -16.46 0.91
N GLY A 27 -7.33 -16.63 1.69
CA GLY A 27 -7.46 -17.75 2.60
C GLY A 27 -6.38 -17.75 3.70
N GLU A 28 -5.72 -18.88 3.91
CA GLU A 28 -4.71 -19.00 4.98
C GLU A 28 -3.55 -18.04 4.85
N ILE A 29 -3.12 -17.70 3.64
CA ILE A 29 -2.00 -16.78 3.47
C ILE A 29 -2.34 -15.34 3.89
N ALA A 30 -3.61 -15.02 4.10
CA ALA A 30 -4.00 -13.70 4.61
C ALA A 30 -3.42 -13.43 6.00
N LYS A 31 -3.18 -14.46 6.79
CA LYS A 31 -2.62 -14.31 8.14
C LYS A 31 -1.17 -13.81 8.12
N SER A 32 -0.43 -14.13 7.07
CA SER A 32 0.96 -13.71 6.90
C SER A 32 1.15 -12.66 5.80
N THR A 33 0.06 -12.16 5.22
CA THR A 33 0.09 -11.06 4.26
C THR A 33 -0.26 -9.77 5.00
N ALA A 34 0.65 -8.81 4.98
CA ALA A 34 0.40 -7.48 5.53
C ALA A 34 -0.18 -6.57 4.45
N GLY A 35 -1.14 -5.75 4.82
CA GLY A 35 -1.71 -4.75 3.92
C GLY A 35 -1.36 -3.34 4.38
N ILE A 36 -0.91 -2.51 3.46
CA ILE A 36 -0.73 -1.08 3.70
C ILE A 36 -2.06 -0.40 3.43
N VAL A 37 -2.74 0.00 4.49
CA VAL A 37 -4.10 0.56 4.38
C VAL A 37 -4.10 2.08 4.34
N CYS A 38 -3.00 2.72 4.72
CA CYS A 38 -2.84 4.17 4.62
C CYS A 38 -1.36 4.50 4.52
N PHE A 39 -1.02 5.47 3.67
CA PHE A 39 0.36 5.90 3.48
C PHE A 39 0.35 7.42 3.23
N THR A 40 0.78 8.19 4.21
CA THR A 40 0.73 9.64 4.15
C THR A 40 2.12 10.25 4.35
N LEU A 41 2.49 11.15 3.44
CA LEU A 41 3.69 11.98 3.58
C LEU A 41 3.28 13.42 3.81
N ALA A 42 4.01 14.10 4.69
CA ALA A 42 3.88 15.56 4.81
C ALA A 42 4.18 16.21 3.45
N PRO A 43 3.49 17.31 3.09
CA PRO A 43 3.73 17.94 1.79
C PRO A 43 5.20 18.25 1.51
N SER A 44 5.96 18.64 2.53
CA SER A 44 7.40 18.92 2.41
C SER A 44 8.25 17.70 2.05
N GLN A 45 7.72 16.49 2.22
CA GLN A 45 8.43 15.25 1.98
C GLN A 45 8.06 14.57 0.65
N ARG A 46 7.09 15.14 -0.05
CA ARG A 46 6.61 14.56 -1.32
C ARG A 46 7.59 14.85 -2.46
N GLY A 47 7.67 13.92 -3.41
CA GLY A 47 8.54 14.06 -4.58
C GLY A 47 10.03 13.86 -4.31
N LYS A 48 10.41 13.34 -3.14
CA LYS A 48 11.81 13.14 -2.73
C LYS A 48 12.22 11.68 -2.60
N GLY A 49 11.39 10.75 -3.07
CA GLY A 49 11.69 9.32 -2.94
C GLY A 49 11.44 8.76 -1.54
N GLN A 50 10.81 9.50 -0.65
CA GLN A 50 10.57 9.08 0.73
C GLN A 50 9.67 7.86 0.83
N GLN A 51 8.68 7.74 -0.05
CA GLN A 51 7.81 6.56 -0.06
C GLN A 51 8.63 5.29 -0.28
N ARG A 52 9.55 5.31 -1.25
CA ARG A 52 10.42 4.16 -1.51
C ARG A 52 11.30 3.84 -0.30
N GLU A 53 11.91 4.84 0.32
CA GLU A 53 12.76 4.63 1.50
C GLU A 53 11.99 3.99 2.65
N ILE A 54 10.77 4.45 2.90
CA ILE A 54 9.93 3.87 3.95
C ILE A 54 9.57 2.42 3.61
N LEU A 55 9.24 2.14 2.35
CA LEU A 55 8.93 0.78 1.92
C LEU A 55 10.15 -0.15 2.06
N GLU A 56 11.34 0.33 1.72
CA GLU A 56 12.56 -0.47 1.89
C GLU A 56 12.83 -0.78 3.37
N ALA A 57 12.54 0.15 4.27
CA ALA A 57 12.65 -0.08 5.71
C ALA A 57 11.59 -1.04 6.23
N LEU A 58 10.42 -1.06 5.60
CA LEU A 58 9.30 -1.92 6.01
C LEU A 58 9.57 -3.41 5.73
N LYS A 59 10.38 -3.71 4.71
CA LYS A 59 10.66 -5.09 4.32
C LYS A 59 11.34 -5.92 5.42
N PRO A 60 12.48 -5.49 6.00
CA PRO A 60 13.09 -6.24 7.11
C PRO A 60 12.18 -6.29 8.33
N TYR A 61 11.46 -5.21 8.61
CA TYR A 61 10.49 -5.20 9.70
C TYR A 61 9.43 -6.29 9.49
N GLY A 62 8.89 -6.40 8.28
CA GLY A 62 7.87 -7.42 7.97
C GLY A 62 8.41 -8.83 8.14
N ARG A 63 9.65 -9.08 7.73
CA ARG A 63 10.28 -10.38 7.93
C ARG A 63 10.39 -10.73 9.42
N GLU A 64 10.75 -9.77 10.25
CA GLU A 64 10.82 -9.96 11.70
C GLU A 64 9.45 -10.27 12.31
N GLN A 65 8.38 -9.68 11.76
CA GLN A 65 7.02 -9.93 12.20
C GLN A 65 6.48 -11.28 11.72
N GLY A 66 7.20 -11.99 10.86
CA GLY A 66 6.75 -13.25 10.30
C GLY A 66 5.83 -13.09 9.09
N TRP A 67 5.75 -11.90 8.50
CA TRP A 67 4.99 -11.69 7.27
C TRP A 67 5.71 -12.34 6.10
N THR A 68 4.96 -12.88 5.15
CA THR A 68 5.51 -13.48 3.93
C THR A 68 5.34 -12.58 2.72
N ALA A 69 4.45 -11.60 2.80
CA ALA A 69 4.22 -10.64 1.74
C ALA A 69 3.62 -9.36 2.28
N ILE A 70 3.77 -8.28 1.51
CA ILE A 70 3.15 -6.99 1.79
C ILE A 70 2.34 -6.60 0.56
N GLU A 71 1.09 -6.20 0.76
CA GLU A 71 0.23 -5.70 -0.30
C GLU A 71 -0.06 -4.22 -0.12
N ALA A 72 -0.25 -3.54 -1.24
CA ALA A 72 -0.64 -2.15 -1.29
C ALA A 72 -1.78 -1.98 -2.28
N TYR A 73 -2.55 -0.92 -2.12
CA TYR A 73 -3.82 -0.74 -2.83
C TYR A 73 -3.93 0.66 -3.45
N PRO A 74 -2.92 1.12 -4.23
CA PRO A 74 -2.95 2.46 -4.79
C PRO A 74 -4.01 2.59 -5.87
N PHE A 75 -4.47 3.82 -6.07
CA PHE A 75 -5.25 4.13 -7.25
C PHE A 75 -4.34 4.17 -8.46
N ASP A 76 -4.86 3.76 -9.62
CA ASP A 76 -4.11 3.79 -10.87
C ASP A 76 -3.83 5.24 -11.30
N PRO A 77 -2.78 5.49 -12.10
CA PRO A 77 -2.47 6.85 -12.55
C PRO A 77 -3.63 7.57 -13.23
N SER A 78 -4.50 6.82 -13.93
CA SER A 78 -5.69 7.41 -14.54
C SER A 78 -6.64 8.01 -13.51
N ALA A 79 -6.84 7.34 -12.37
CA ALA A 79 -7.67 7.86 -11.29
C ALA A 79 -7.01 9.06 -10.61
N LEU A 80 -5.68 9.02 -10.47
CA LEU A 80 -4.93 10.12 -9.87
C LEU A 80 -5.09 11.41 -10.68
N GLU A 81 -5.09 11.33 -12.01
CA GLU A 81 -5.32 12.50 -12.87
C GLU A 81 -6.70 13.10 -12.69
N LYS A 82 -7.72 12.27 -12.49
CA LYS A 82 -9.12 12.71 -12.32
C LYS A 82 -9.42 13.23 -10.93
N HIS A 83 -8.78 12.69 -9.89
CA HIS A 83 -9.15 12.89 -8.50
C HIS A 83 -7.95 13.11 -7.58
N LYS A 84 -7.04 13.99 -7.97
CA LYS A 84 -5.73 14.18 -7.32
C LYS A 84 -5.76 14.30 -5.80
N GLU A 85 -6.76 14.96 -5.25
CA GLU A 85 -6.84 15.19 -3.81
C GLU A 85 -7.45 14.04 -3.02
N HIS A 86 -8.18 13.16 -3.69
CA HIS A 86 -8.97 12.11 -3.03
C HIS A 86 -8.34 10.73 -3.08
N VAL A 87 -7.28 10.54 -3.89
CA VAL A 87 -6.76 9.19 -4.16
C VAL A 87 -5.29 8.99 -3.77
N ILE A 88 -4.70 9.95 -3.06
CA ILE A 88 -3.28 9.86 -2.68
C ILE A 88 -3.05 9.18 -1.31
N TRP A 89 -4.09 9.01 -0.52
CA TRP A 89 -3.95 8.45 0.84
C TRP A 89 -3.44 6.99 0.89
N PRO A 90 -3.67 6.13 -0.13
CA PRO A 90 -3.10 4.78 -0.10
C PRO A 90 -1.66 4.72 -0.62
N GLY A 91 -1.05 5.84 -0.93
CA GLY A 91 0.27 5.91 -1.54
C GLY A 91 0.20 5.96 -3.07
N LEU A 92 1.29 6.33 -3.70
CA LEU A 92 1.38 6.45 -5.15
C LEU A 92 1.92 5.17 -5.78
N THR A 93 1.30 4.74 -6.88
CA THR A 93 1.71 3.55 -7.66
C THR A 93 3.21 3.55 -7.94
N LYS A 94 3.76 4.70 -8.38
CA LYS A 94 5.18 4.80 -8.72
C LYS A 94 6.09 4.41 -7.55
N GLY A 95 5.78 4.85 -6.34
CA GLY A 95 6.58 4.52 -5.16
C GLY A 95 6.60 3.01 -4.89
N PHE A 96 5.46 2.34 -5.06
CA PHE A 96 5.39 0.90 -4.88
C PHE A 96 6.17 0.15 -5.97
N VAL A 97 6.02 0.56 -7.23
CA VAL A 97 6.77 -0.04 -8.34
C VAL A 97 8.26 0.13 -8.13
N ASP A 98 8.71 1.32 -7.75
CA ASP A 98 10.13 1.60 -7.48
C ASP A 98 10.68 0.76 -6.34
N ALA A 99 9.84 0.37 -5.39
CA ALA A 99 10.22 -0.51 -4.27
C ALA A 99 10.11 -2.00 -4.60
N GLY A 100 9.78 -2.35 -5.84
CA GLY A 100 9.73 -3.73 -6.29
C GLY A 100 8.37 -4.42 -6.16
N PHE A 101 7.32 -3.70 -5.78
CA PHE A 101 5.98 -4.25 -5.75
C PHE A 101 5.48 -4.47 -7.18
N LYS A 102 4.75 -5.53 -7.40
CA LYS A 102 4.20 -5.88 -8.71
C LYS A 102 2.67 -5.93 -8.66
N ARG A 103 2.04 -5.41 -9.71
CA ARG A 103 0.60 -5.50 -9.86
C ARG A 103 0.17 -6.95 -9.96
N THR A 104 -0.83 -7.36 -9.20
CA THR A 104 -1.38 -8.71 -9.27
C THR A 104 -2.74 -8.74 -9.96
N GLU A 105 -3.62 -7.80 -9.61
CA GLU A 105 -4.98 -7.78 -10.15
C GLU A 105 -5.67 -6.45 -9.85
N ALA A 106 -6.86 -6.25 -10.41
CA ALA A 106 -7.67 -5.10 -10.07
C ALA A 106 -8.15 -5.19 -8.62
N HIS A 107 -8.22 -4.05 -7.95
CA HIS A 107 -8.78 -3.97 -6.61
C HIS A 107 -10.28 -4.29 -6.65
N TRP A 108 -10.79 -4.90 -5.57
CA TRP A 108 -12.21 -5.31 -5.51
C TRP A 108 -13.20 -4.12 -5.53
N LEU A 109 -12.73 -2.91 -5.23
CA LEU A 109 -13.53 -1.69 -5.32
C LEU A 109 -13.23 -0.86 -6.56
N SER A 110 -12.38 -1.37 -7.47
CA SER A 110 -12.03 -0.65 -8.69
C SER A 110 -13.27 -0.45 -9.58
N ASN A 111 -13.38 0.74 -10.17
CA ASN A 111 -14.47 1.08 -11.08
C ASN A 111 -13.98 2.08 -12.12
N PRO A 112 -14.73 2.31 -13.23
CA PRO A 112 -14.26 3.20 -14.30
C PRO A 112 -13.99 4.64 -13.87
N GLU A 113 -14.62 5.10 -12.79
CA GLU A 113 -14.41 6.46 -12.28
C GLU A 113 -13.15 6.59 -11.45
N ALA A 114 -12.73 5.51 -10.79
CA ALA A 114 -11.56 5.50 -9.93
C ALA A 114 -10.93 4.11 -9.97
N GLU A 115 -10.14 3.85 -11.00
CA GLU A 115 -9.47 2.56 -11.15
C GLU A 115 -8.41 2.36 -10.08
N ARG A 116 -8.33 1.14 -9.56
CA ARG A 116 -7.46 0.75 -8.47
C ARG A 116 -6.88 -0.63 -8.72
N SER A 117 -5.67 -0.87 -8.20
CA SER A 117 -4.99 -2.15 -8.37
C SER A 117 -4.41 -2.64 -7.06
N ILE A 118 -4.16 -3.95 -7.00
CA ILE A 118 -3.45 -4.58 -5.89
C ILE A 118 -2.01 -4.78 -6.33
N TYR A 119 -1.07 -4.28 -5.52
CA TYR A 119 0.36 -4.47 -5.70
C TYR A 119 0.88 -5.33 -4.56
N ARG A 120 1.81 -6.24 -4.86
CA ARG A 120 2.32 -7.20 -3.88
C ARG A 120 3.83 -7.31 -3.96
N PHE A 121 4.46 -7.44 -2.81
CA PHE A 121 5.88 -7.73 -2.67
C PHE A 121 6.04 -8.98 -1.81
N GLU A 122 6.71 -10.00 -2.36
CA GLU A 122 7.04 -11.22 -1.61
C GLU A 122 8.29 -10.98 -0.76
N LEU A 123 8.18 -11.21 0.52
CA LEU A 123 9.28 -10.99 1.47
C LEU A 123 10.33 -12.12 1.50
#